data_f490b6ce49329da9cbc110c0aa1f1887
#
_entry.id   f490b6ce49329da9cbc110c0aa1f1887
#
_cell.length_a   1.000
_cell.length_b   1.000
_cell.length_c   1.000
_cell.angle_alpha   90.00
_cell.angle_beta   90.00
_cell.angle_gamma   90.00
#
_symmetry.space_group_name_H-M   'P 1'
#
loop_
_entity.id
_entity.type
_entity.pdbx_description
1 polymer ?
#
loop_
_entity_poly.entity_id
_entity_poly.type
_entity_poly.pdbx_seq_one_letter_code
_entity_poly.pdbx_strand_id
1 'polypeptide(L)'
;MHIPDGILPAPVCIGGYALAAPLLGYALRKINRMPDVTEQIPKASLLTAAFFIASSIHIPIPPASVHLVLNGLLGAVLGYFAVPAIAIGLFLQAVMFGHGGLTTLGVNTVLMGFPALVAAWVFRLRHRFGRLGARRADLLFAFLAGAIGLGLAALIFFGLILATIPGGLDAQAERVAVYGLVASHVPLALIEGVFTAMLVGFLRRVKPELLQDPTRSDPSALQPASQPSKKSTGGRAA
;
A
#
# COMPACT_ATOMS: atom_id res chain seq x y z
N MET A 1 1.31 4.90 12.62
CA MET A 1 1.05 6.30 12.23
C MET A 1 -0.45 6.52 11.98
N HIS A 2 -1.28 6.43 12.99
CA HIS A 2 -2.71 6.74 12.90
C HIS A 2 -2.99 7.93 13.80
N ILE A 3 -3.76 8.89 13.33
CA ILE A 3 -4.15 10.03 14.14
C ILE A 3 -5.45 9.63 14.82
N PRO A 4 -5.49 9.56 16.17
CA PRO A 4 -6.70 9.25 16.91
C PRO A 4 -7.72 10.39 16.90
N ASP A 5 -8.96 10.08 17.27
CA ASP A 5 -10.01 11.08 17.41
C ASP A 5 -9.67 12.12 18.48
N GLY A 6 -10.10 13.35 18.28
CA GLY A 6 -9.90 14.46 19.23
C GLY A 6 -8.57 15.21 19.11
N ILE A 7 -7.60 14.73 18.32
CA ILE A 7 -6.31 15.44 18.11
C ILE A 7 -6.44 16.53 17.05
N LEU A 8 -7.17 16.25 15.97
CA LEU A 8 -7.30 17.22 14.87
C LEU A 8 -8.54 18.10 15.02
N PRO A 9 -8.45 19.40 14.66
CA PRO A 9 -9.61 20.26 14.57
C PRO A 9 -10.64 19.74 13.56
N ALA A 10 -11.94 19.94 13.83
CA ALA A 10 -13.03 19.48 12.99
C ALA A 10 -12.89 19.88 11.49
N PRO A 11 -12.49 21.11 11.14
CA PRO A 11 -12.28 21.49 9.74
C PRO A 11 -11.25 20.62 9.01
N VAL A 12 -10.20 20.18 9.72
CA VAL A 12 -9.15 19.31 9.16
C VAL A 12 -9.69 17.89 8.91
N CYS A 13 -10.51 17.38 9.84
CA CYS A 13 -11.18 16.09 9.68
C CYS A 13 -12.13 16.11 8.47
N ILE A 14 -12.94 17.18 8.32
CA ILE A 14 -13.83 17.37 7.16
C ILE A 14 -13.00 17.46 5.86
N GLY A 15 -11.91 18.23 5.86
CA GLY A 15 -10.99 18.32 4.74
C GLY A 15 -10.39 16.96 4.38
N GLY A 16 -10.06 16.13 5.37
CA GLY A 16 -9.59 14.77 5.18
C GLY A 16 -10.59 13.89 4.42
N TYR A 17 -11.86 13.94 4.80
CA TYR A 17 -12.93 13.23 4.08
C TYR A 17 -13.14 13.78 2.66
N ALA A 18 -13.09 15.10 2.50
CA ALA A 18 -13.21 15.76 1.20
C ALA A 18 -12.07 15.36 0.24
N LEU A 19 -10.87 15.04 0.76
CA LEU A 19 -9.74 14.53 -0.02
C LEU A 19 -9.78 13.00 -0.19
N ALA A 20 -10.24 12.26 0.81
CA ALA A 20 -10.33 10.80 0.73
C ALA A 20 -11.37 10.33 -0.29
N ALA A 21 -12.52 11.02 -0.40
CA ALA A 21 -13.56 10.67 -1.34
C ALA A 21 -13.11 10.69 -2.82
N PRO A 22 -12.46 11.75 -3.35
CA PRO A 22 -11.93 11.74 -4.71
C PRO A 22 -10.77 10.74 -4.89
N LEU A 23 -9.93 10.51 -3.86
CA LEU A 23 -8.85 9.53 -3.90
C LEU A 23 -9.43 8.10 -4.06
N LEU A 24 -10.42 7.73 -3.24
CA LEU A 24 -11.15 6.48 -3.37
C LEU A 24 -11.88 6.38 -4.70
N GLY A 25 -12.59 7.44 -5.09
CA GLY A 25 -13.30 7.49 -6.38
C GLY A 25 -12.35 7.30 -7.57
N TYR A 26 -11.17 7.89 -7.53
CA TYR A 26 -10.14 7.68 -8.56
C TYR A 26 -9.67 6.23 -8.58
N ALA A 27 -9.33 5.65 -7.43
CA ALA A 27 -8.89 4.27 -7.33
C ALA A 27 -9.96 3.30 -7.83
N LEU A 28 -11.22 3.46 -7.38
CA LEU A 28 -12.35 2.62 -7.80
C LEU A 28 -12.63 2.75 -9.30
N ARG A 29 -12.57 3.97 -9.87
CA ARG A 29 -12.71 4.16 -11.33
C ARG A 29 -11.63 3.42 -12.12
N LYS A 30 -10.40 3.39 -11.60
CA LYS A 30 -9.31 2.64 -12.23
C LYS A 30 -9.50 1.15 -12.11
N ILE A 31 -9.94 0.66 -10.94
CA ILE A 31 -10.27 -0.74 -10.69
C ILE A 31 -11.38 -1.21 -11.63
N ASN A 32 -12.50 -0.48 -11.73
CA ASN A 32 -13.65 -0.85 -12.54
C ASN A 32 -13.36 -0.88 -14.07
N ARG A 33 -12.22 -0.34 -14.48
CA ARG A 33 -11.76 -0.40 -15.89
C ARG A 33 -10.79 -1.55 -16.17
N MET A 34 -10.48 -2.36 -15.17
CA MET A 34 -9.62 -3.54 -15.34
C MET A 34 -10.46 -4.71 -15.90
N PRO A 35 -9.88 -5.56 -16.77
CA PRO A 35 -10.61 -6.66 -17.38
C PRO A 35 -11.10 -7.69 -16.35
N ASP A 36 -10.27 -8.06 -15.36
CA ASP A 36 -10.54 -9.19 -14.46
C ASP A 36 -10.50 -8.75 -12.97
N VAL A 37 -11.42 -7.85 -12.60
CA VAL A 37 -11.51 -7.31 -11.23
C VAL A 37 -11.72 -8.42 -10.21
N THR A 38 -12.56 -9.41 -10.53
CA THR A 38 -12.94 -10.49 -9.60
C THR A 38 -11.75 -11.35 -9.18
N GLU A 39 -10.81 -11.60 -10.09
CA GLU A 39 -9.61 -12.38 -9.82
C GLU A 39 -8.64 -11.67 -8.83
N GLN A 40 -8.73 -10.35 -8.73
CA GLN A 40 -7.88 -9.56 -7.83
C GLN A 40 -8.45 -9.46 -6.41
N ILE A 41 -9.74 -9.74 -6.20
CA ILE A 41 -10.41 -9.61 -4.89
C ILE A 41 -9.79 -10.50 -3.82
N PRO A 42 -9.50 -11.81 -4.05
CA PRO A 42 -8.90 -12.66 -3.03
C PRO A 42 -7.52 -12.15 -2.58
N LYS A 43 -6.70 -11.68 -3.53
CA LYS A 43 -5.40 -11.09 -3.24
C LYS A 43 -5.54 -9.80 -2.42
N ALA A 44 -6.46 -8.92 -2.81
CA ALA A 44 -6.73 -7.67 -2.10
C ALA A 44 -7.23 -7.94 -0.67
N SER A 45 -8.15 -8.87 -0.50
CA SER A 45 -8.71 -9.24 0.81
C SER A 45 -7.64 -9.82 1.74
N LEU A 46 -6.80 -10.73 1.24
CA LEU A 46 -5.71 -11.31 2.03
C LEU A 46 -4.70 -10.25 2.50
N LEU A 47 -4.29 -9.35 1.60
CA LEU A 47 -3.35 -8.29 1.95
C LEU A 47 -3.99 -7.20 2.82
N THR A 48 -5.29 -6.95 2.71
CA THR A 48 -6.03 -6.08 3.65
C THR A 48 -6.02 -6.67 5.06
N ALA A 49 -6.27 -7.98 5.19
CA ALA A 49 -6.21 -8.68 6.48
C ALA A 49 -4.79 -8.68 7.06
N ALA A 50 -3.76 -8.92 6.22
CA ALA A 50 -2.37 -8.85 6.64
C ALA A 50 -1.98 -7.44 7.11
N PHE A 51 -2.40 -6.39 6.39
CA PHE A 51 -2.24 -5.00 6.79
C PHE A 51 -2.91 -4.71 8.14
N PHE A 52 -4.17 -5.13 8.29
CA PHE A 52 -4.93 -4.94 9.52
C PHE A 52 -4.22 -5.56 10.73
N ILE A 53 -3.75 -6.82 10.62
CA ILE A 53 -3.05 -7.51 11.70
C ILE A 53 -1.68 -6.87 11.97
N ALA A 54 -0.86 -6.68 10.94
CA ALA A 54 0.50 -6.19 11.09
C ALA A 54 0.56 -4.77 11.68
N SER A 55 -0.35 -3.89 11.24
CA SER A 55 -0.43 -2.52 11.76
C SER A 55 -1.06 -2.43 13.16
N SER A 56 -1.68 -3.51 13.65
CA SER A 56 -2.18 -3.60 15.03
C SER A 56 -1.09 -4.02 16.03
N ILE A 57 0.05 -4.54 15.56
CA ILE A 57 1.18 -4.94 16.40
C ILE A 57 2.08 -3.72 16.64
N HIS A 58 2.09 -3.22 17.88
CA HIS A 58 2.90 -2.09 18.28
C HIS A 58 4.17 -2.53 19.00
N ILE A 59 5.30 -1.99 18.57
CA ILE A 59 6.59 -2.19 19.23
C ILE A 59 6.87 -0.92 20.06
N PRO A 60 6.91 -1.03 21.40
CA PRO A 60 7.20 0.12 22.23
C PRO A 60 8.68 0.53 22.06
N ILE A 61 8.88 1.73 21.54
CA ILE A 61 10.21 2.39 21.46
C ILE A 61 10.04 3.74 22.14
N PRO A 62 10.43 3.89 23.43
CA PRO A 62 10.24 5.16 24.14
C PRO A 62 10.89 6.35 23.40
N PRO A 63 10.23 7.51 23.34
CA PRO A 63 8.95 7.87 23.98
C PRO A 63 7.67 7.49 23.21
N ALA A 64 7.78 6.81 22.08
CA ALA A 64 6.64 6.46 21.23
C ALA A 64 6.52 4.94 21.03
N SER A 65 5.54 4.51 20.26
CA SER A 65 5.46 3.15 19.71
C SER A 65 5.51 3.22 18.19
N VAL A 66 6.15 2.25 17.59
CA VAL A 66 6.17 2.09 16.13
C VAL A 66 5.49 0.79 15.73
N HIS A 67 4.87 0.80 14.57
CA HIS A 67 4.27 -0.39 13.97
C HIS A 67 4.56 -0.39 12.48
N LEU A 68 4.52 -1.56 11.86
CA LEU A 68 4.63 -1.68 10.41
C LEU A 68 3.40 -1.04 9.76
N VAL A 69 3.64 -0.16 8.80
CA VAL A 69 2.57 0.56 8.08
C VAL A 69 2.14 -0.19 6.81
N LEU A 70 3.09 -0.83 6.14
CA LEU A 70 2.92 -1.68 4.94
C LEU A 70 2.18 -1.02 3.77
N ASN A 71 1.95 0.30 3.81
CA ASN A 71 1.27 1.01 2.74
C ASN A 71 2.06 0.95 1.42
N GLY A 72 3.39 1.00 1.48
CA GLY A 72 4.26 0.83 0.33
C GLY A 72 4.17 -0.58 -0.26
N LEU A 73 4.09 -1.61 0.58
CA LEU A 73 3.86 -2.99 0.17
C LEU A 73 2.50 -3.15 -0.53
N LEU A 74 1.43 -2.65 0.11
CA LEU A 74 0.10 -2.70 -0.51
C LEU A 74 0.10 -2.00 -1.86
N GLY A 75 0.72 -0.82 -1.96
CA GLY A 75 0.88 -0.10 -3.21
C GLY A 75 1.59 -0.93 -4.27
N ALA A 76 2.74 -1.53 -3.94
CA ALA A 76 3.54 -2.32 -4.85
C ALA A 76 2.79 -3.55 -5.40
N VAL A 77 2.07 -4.28 -4.53
CA VAL A 77 1.43 -5.56 -4.87
C VAL A 77 -0.01 -5.39 -5.36
N LEU A 78 -0.77 -4.46 -4.79
CA LEU A 78 -2.20 -4.26 -5.09
C LEU A 78 -2.46 -3.13 -6.10
N GLY A 79 -1.51 -2.23 -6.32
CA GLY A 79 -1.73 -1.08 -7.19
C GLY A 79 -2.91 -0.22 -6.71
N TYR A 80 -3.92 -0.01 -7.56
CA TYR A 80 -5.08 0.81 -7.21
C TYR A 80 -5.96 0.21 -6.10
N PHE A 81 -5.97 -1.12 -5.93
CA PHE A 81 -6.69 -1.77 -4.83
C PHE A 81 -6.11 -1.42 -3.44
N ALA A 82 -4.88 -0.88 -3.37
CA ALA A 82 -4.28 -0.49 -2.10
C ALA A 82 -5.10 0.58 -1.36
N VAL A 83 -5.72 1.53 -2.08
CA VAL A 83 -6.49 2.60 -1.45
C VAL A 83 -7.73 2.09 -0.72
N PRO A 84 -8.66 1.34 -1.36
CA PRO A 84 -9.79 0.75 -0.66
C PRO A 84 -9.35 -0.28 0.40
N ALA A 85 -8.29 -1.06 0.17
CA ALA A 85 -7.75 -1.99 1.16
C ALA A 85 -7.30 -1.27 2.45
N ILE A 86 -6.56 -0.17 2.32
CA ILE A 86 -6.14 0.68 3.44
C ILE A 86 -7.36 1.29 4.14
N ALA A 87 -8.30 1.86 3.39
CA ALA A 87 -9.49 2.48 3.97
C ALA A 87 -10.33 1.48 4.80
N ILE A 88 -10.52 0.26 4.29
CA ILE A 88 -11.22 -0.83 5.00
C ILE A 88 -10.43 -1.25 6.25
N GLY A 89 -9.11 -1.46 6.12
CA GLY A 89 -8.27 -1.84 7.26
C GLY A 89 -8.29 -0.80 8.37
N LEU A 90 -8.19 0.50 8.02
CA LEU A 90 -8.26 1.61 8.96
C LEU A 90 -9.64 1.72 9.64
N PHE A 91 -10.70 1.53 8.87
CA PHE A 91 -12.06 1.51 9.42
C PHE A 91 -12.23 0.39 10.45
N LEU A 92 -11.80 -0.83 10.12
CA LEU A 92 -11.86 -1.96 11.04
C LEU A 92 -11.03 -1.72 12.32
N GLN A 93 -9.84 -1.12 12.19
CA GLN A 93 -9.00 -0.78 13.35
C GLN A 93 -9.65 0.27 14.24
N ALA A 94 -10.29 1.28 13.66
CA ALA A 94 -11.00 2.30 14.42
C ALA A 94 -12.19 1.70 15.19
N VAL A 95 -12.98 0.83 14.54
CA VAL A 95 -14.18 0.23 15.16
C VAL A 95 -13.83 -0.86 16.17
N MET A 96 -12.88 -1.74 15.86
CA MET A 96 -12.61 -2.92 16.70
C MET A 96 -11.63 -2.63 17.83
N PHE A 97 -10.66 -1.73 17.62
CA PHE A 97 -9.58 -1.50 18.57
C PHE A 97 -9.48 -0.05 19.05
N GLY A 98 -10.33 0.86 18.56
CA GLY A 98 -10.19 2.29 18.85
C GLY A 98 -8.87 2.86 18.34
N HIS A 99 -8.21 2.17 17.40
CA HIS A 99 -6.91 2.56 16.88
C HIS A 99 -7.08 3.47 15.65
N GLY A 100 -6.59 4.70 15.73
CA GLY A 100 -6.99 5.79 14.84
C GLY A 100 -8.31 6.38 15.34
N GLY A 101 -9.21 6.75 14.44
CA GLY A 101 -10.51 7.29 14.80
C GLY A 101 -11.45 7.36 13.60
N LEU A 102 -12.75 7.37 13.89
CA LEU A 102 -13.75 7.52 12.84
C LEU A 102 -13.76 8.95 12.29
N THR A 103 -13.60 9.98 13.14
CA THR A 103 -13.56 11.38 12.66
C THR A 103 -12.32 11.65 11.83
N THR A 104 -11.21 10.98 12.11
CA THR A 104 -9.93 11.11 11.40
C THR A 104 -9.74 10.10 10.29
N LEU A 105 -10.69 9.20 10.05
CA LEU A 105 -10.59 8.13 9.05
C LEU A 105 -10.28 8.66 7.65
N GLY A 106 -10.90 9.78 7.26
CA GLY A 106 -10.61 10.43 5.98
C GLY A 106 -9.17 10.90 5.87
N VAL A 107 -8.66 11.56 6.91
CA VAL A 107 -7.26 12.02 6.99
C VAL A 107 -6.30 10.83 6.92
N ASN A 108 -6.53 9.81 7.75
CA ASN A 108 -5.70 8.61 7.80
C ASN A 108 -5.71 7.84 6.46
N THR A 109 -6.86 7.81 5.77
CA THR A 109 -6.97 7.21 4.43
C THR A 109 -6.12 7.95 3.39
N VAL A 110 -6.14 9.29 3.39
CA VAL A 110 -5.29 10.09 2.50
C VAL A 110 -3.82 9.91 2.84
N LEU A 111 -3.49 10.00 4.13
CA LEU A 111 -2.13 9.92 4.67
C LEU A 111 -1.43 8.61 4.30
N MET A 112 -2.17 7.51 4.20
CA MET A 112 -1.60 6.20 3.87
C MET A 112 -1.90 5.77 2.42
N GLY A 113 -3.09 6.09 1.91
CA GLY A 113 -3.54 5.68 0.58
C GLY A 113 -2.86 6.42 -0.56
N PHE A 114 -2.63 7.73 -0.41
CA PHE A 114 -1.89 8.49 -1.42
C PHE A 114 -0.43 8.02 -1.56
N PRO A 115 0.36 7.85 -0.49
CA PRO A 115 1.70 7.26 -0.59
C PRO A 115 1.70 5.84 -1.15
N ALA A 116 0.65 5.04 -0.89
CA ALA A 116 0.52 3.70 -1.48
C ALA A 116 0.38 3.78 -3.02
N LEU A 117 -0.35 4.76 -3.56
CA LEU A 117 -0.41 4.97 -5.02
C LEU A 117 0.94 5.41 -5.60
N VAL A 118 1.67 6.26 -4.89
CA VAL A 118 3.04 6.64 -5.28
C VAL A 118 3.96 5.40 -5.29
N ALA A 119 3.88 4.57 -4.26
CA ALA A 119 4.62 3.31 -4.19
C ALA A 119 4.26 2.35 -5.34
N ALA A 120 2.98 2.25 -5.71
CA ALA A 120 2.52 1.50 -6.87
C ALA A 120 3.16 2.02 -8.16
N TRP A 121 3.22 3.33 -8.33
CA TRP A 121 3.87 3.96 -9.49
C TRP A 121 5.38 3.69 -9.50
N VAL A 122 6.06 3.85 -8.37
CA VAL A 122 7.49 3.53 -8.22
C VAL A 122 7.75 2.07 -8.59
N PHE A 123 6.95 1.14 -8.08
CA PHE A 123 7.13 -0.28 -8.38
C PHE A 123 6.90 -0.60 -9.87
N ARG A 124 5.99 0.09 -10.54
CA ARG A 124 5.78 -0.05 -12.00
C ARG A 124 6.99 0.38 -12.83
N LEU A 125 7.82 1.31 -12.33
CA LEU A 125 9.03 1.74 -13.03
C LEU A 125 10.01 0.59 -13.29
N ARG A 126 9.97 -0.51 -12.51
CA ARG A 126 10.82 -1.69 -12.71
C ARG A 126 10.84 -2.18 -14.16
N HIS A 127 9.71 -2.05 -14.86
CA HIS A 127 9.57 -2.49 -16.26
C HIS A 127 10.40 -1.64 -17.25
N ARG A 128 10.77 -0.42 -16.87
CA ARG A 128 11.62 0.47 -17.69
C ARG A 128 13.10 0.18 -17.51
N PHE A 129 13.48 -0.49 -16.43
CA PHE A 129 14.87 -0.76 -16.06
C PHE A 129 15.30 -2.19 -16.34
N GLY A 130 14.84 -2.79 -17.44
CA GLY A 130 15.16 -4.17 -17.85
C GLY A 130 16.66 -4.48 -17.98
N ARG A 131 17.50 -3.45 -18.19
CA ARG A 131 18.98 -3.57 -18.23
C ARG A 131 19.59 -4.07 -16.91
N LEU A 132 18.92 -3.87 -15.75
CA LEU A 132 19.36 -4.36 -14.44
C LEU A 132 19.12 -5.86 -14.26
N GLY A 133 18.42 -6.53 -15.18
CA GLY A 133 17.90 -7.87 -15.01
C GLY A 133 16.61 -7.87 -14.17
N ALA A 134 15.61 -8.63 -14.63
CA ALA A 134 14.25 -8.59 -14.07
C ALA A 134 14.19 -8.80 -12.54
N ARG A 135 15.00 -9.71 -11.99
CA ARG A 135 15.03 -9.99 -10.54
C ARG A 135 15.56 -8.81 -9.73
N ARG A 136 16.67 -8.19 -10.18
CA ARG A 136 17.28 -7.05 -9.47
C ARG A 136 16.39 -5.84 -9.54
N ALA A 137 15.77 -5.58 -10.68
CA ALA A 137 14.81 -4.48 -10.84
C ALA A 137 13.60 -4.68 -9.91
N ASP A 138 13.00 -5.88 -9.85
CA ASP A 138 11.87 -6.14 -8.96
C ASP A 138 12.23 -5.90 -7.49
N LEU A 139 13.38 -6.38 -7.02
CA LEU A 139 13.80 -6.21 -5.62
C LEU A 139 14.12 -4.75 -5.29
N LEU A 140 14.84 -4.05 -6.18
CA LEU A 140 15.19 -2.65 -5.98
C LEU A 140 13.94 -1.76 -5.92
N PHE A 141 13.04 -1.91 -6.91
CA PHE A 141 11.84 -1.09 -6.94
C PHE A 141 10.81 -1.49 -5.88
N ALA A 142 10.82 -2.73 -5.40
CA ALA A 142 10.05 -3.13 -4.23
C ALA A 142 10.58 -2.47 -2.95
N PHE A 143 11.90 -2.46 -2.75
CA PHE A 143 12.53 -1.74 -1.65
C PHE A 143 12.17 -0.25 -1.68
N LEU A 144 12.34 0.40 -2.83
CA LEU A 144 12.01 1.81 -2.99
C LEU A 144 10.53 2.09 -2.75
N ALA A 145 9.63 1.23 -3.21
CA ALA A 145 8.20 1.36 -3.00
C ALA A 145 7.84 1.28 -1.50
N GLY A 146 8.42 0.34 -0.75
CA GLY A 146 8.25 0.22 0.69
C GLY A 146 8.77 1.44 1.44
N ALA A 147 10.02 1.81 1.18
CA ALA A 147 10.69 2.93 1.86
C ALA A 147 10.02 4.29 1.54
N ILE A 148 9.69 4.56 0.27
CA ILE A 148 9.03 5.79 -0.15
C ILE A 148 7.59 5.84 0.35
N GLY A 149 6.87 4.72 0.33
CA GLY A 149 5.50 4.63 0.83
C GLY A 149 5.40 5.09 2.28
N LEU A 150 6.21 4.53 3.17
CA LEU A 150 6.26 4.96 4.57
C LEU A 150 6.87 6.36 4.72
N GLY A 151 7.98 6.64 4.06
CA GLY A 151 8.64 7.94 4.16
C GLY A 151 7.73 9.11 3.77
N LEU A 152 6.98 8.97 2.68
CA LEU A 152 6.02 9.99 2.24
C LEU A 152 4.84 10.10 3.21
N ALA A 153 4.33 8.98 3.73
CA ALA A 153 3.28 9.00 4.75
C ALA A 153 3.76 9.72 6.01
N ALA A 154 5.00 9.46 6.46
CA ALA A 154 5.62 10.16 7.57
C ALA A 154 5.72 11.67 7.31
N LEU A 155 6.18 12.10 6.15
CA LEU A 155 6.30 13.51 5.81
C LEU A 155 4.95 14.23 5.79
N ILE A 156 3.89 13.60 5.24
CA ILE A 156 2.53 14.16 5.24
C ILE A 156 2.01 14.26 6.68
N PHE A 157 2.17 13.20 7.48
CA PHE A 157 1.80 13.19 8.90
C PHE A 157 2.45 14.34 9.65
N PHE A 158 3.72 14.54 9.43
CA PHE A 158 4.52 15.61 9.99
C PHE A 158 4.00 17.00 9.66
N GLY A 159 3.87 17.27 8.33
CA GLY A 159 3.37 18.55 7.87
C GLY A 159 2.00 18.87 8.48
N LEU A 160 1.15 17.85 8.60
CA LEU A 160 -0.18 18.00 9.19
C LEU A 160 -0.11 18.33 10.69
N ILE A 161 0.67 17.59 11.47
CA ILE A 161 0.81 17.84 12.92
C ILE A 161 1.42 19.21 13.16
N LEU A 162 2.49 19.59 12.46
CA LEU A 162 3.10 20.91 12.61
C LEU A 162 2.14 22.06 12.24
N ALA A 163 1.27 21.84 11.25
CA ALA A 163 0.28 22.84 10.85
C ALA A 163 -0.91 22.94 11.83
N THR A 164 -1.13 21.93 12.67
CA THR A 164 -2.29 21.86 13.59
C THR A 164 -1.93 22.01 15.07
N ILE A 165 -0.64 22.23 15.40
CA ILE A 165 -0.21 22.50 16.78
C ILE A 165 -0.92 23.74 17.32
N PRO A 166 -1.68 23.64 18.44
CA PRO A 166 -2.30 24.80 19.07
C PRO A 166 -1.25 25.78 19.61
N GLY A 167 -1.42 27.08 19.36
CA GLY A 167 -0.45 28.12 19.75
C GLY A 167 -0.25 28.36 21.27
N GLY A 168 -0.86 27.55 22.13
CA GLY A 168 -0.79 27.67 23.59
C GLY A 168 0.11 26.64 24.29
N LEU A 169 0.70 25.69 23.56
CA LEU A 169 1.61 24.69 24.09
C LEU A 169 3.06 25.16 23.92
N ASP A 170 3.99 24.54 24.68
CA ASP A 170 5.43 24.78 24.46
C ASP A 170 5.82 24.30 23.07
N ALA A 171 5.70 25.21 22.10
CA ALA A 171 5.95 24.94 20.69
C ALA A 171 7.36 24.39 20.42
N GLN A 172 8.30 24.65 21.34
CA GLN A 172 9.67 24.16 21.21
C GLN A 172 9.79 22.69 21.64
N ALA A 173 9.17 22.31 22.76
CA ALA A 173 9.13 20.92 23.22
C ALA A 173 8.38 20.02 22.22
N GLU A 174 7.25 20.51 21.68
CA GLU A 174 6.50 19.77 20.66
C GLU A 174 7.28 19.59 19.36
N ARG A 175 7.96 20.63 18.88
CA ARG A 175 8.82 20.51 17.70
C ARG A 175 9.93 19.48 17.91
N VAL A 176 10.56 19.45 19.06
CA VAL A 176 11.60 18.45 19.38
C VAL A 176 11.02 17.04 19.37
N ALA A 177 9.84 16.83 19.98
CA ALA A 177 9.15 15.54 19.97
C ALA A 177 8.80 15.11 18.55
N VAL A 178 8.33 16.05 17.75
CA VAL A 178 8.00 15.86 16.33
C VAL A 178 9.26 15.46 15.54
N TYR A 179 10.39 16.17 15.68
CA TYR A 179 11.65 15.79 15.00
C TYR A 179 12.17 14.42 15.46
N GLY A 180 12.05 14.08 16.75
CA GLY A 180 12.40 12.76 17.25
C GLY A 180 11.56 11.65 16.62
N LEU A 181 10.27 11.92 16.46
CA LEU A 181 9.36 11.00 15.78
C LEU A 181 9.72 10.81 14.29
N VAL A 182 10.12 11.89 13.55
CA VAL A 182 10.64 11.77 12.16
C VAL A 182 11.86 10.88 12.13
N ALA A 183 12.82 11.20 12.97
CA ALA A 183 14.08 10.46 13.00
C ALA A 183 13.85 8.96 13.21
N SER A 184 12.85 8.60 14.04
CA SER A 184 12.48 7.19 14.26
C SER A 184 11.84 6.52 13.03
N HIS A 185 11.22 7.30 12.14
CA HIS A 185 10.60 6.76 10.92
C HIS A 185 11.59 6.50 9.79
N VAL A 186 12.78 7.10 9.83
CA VAL A 186 13.83 6.81 8.82
C VAL A 186 14.28 5.35 8.87
N PRO A 187 14.74 4.80 10.02
CA PRO A 187 15.07 3.38 10.09
C PRO A 187 13.87 2.47 9.82
N LEU A 188 12.66 2.87 10.24
CA LEU A 188 11.46 2.10 9.95
C LEU A 188 11.16 2.05 8.44
N ALA A 189 11.36 3.14 7.71
CA ALA A 189 11.20 3.16 6.25
C ALA A 189 12.18 2.21 5.55
N LEU A 190 13.42 2.12 6.03
CA LEU A 190 14.39 1.16 5.52
C LEU A 190 13.96 -0.29 5.81
N ILE A 191 13.46 -0.57 7.02
CA ILE A 191 12.93 -1.88 7.41
C ILE A 191 11.75 -2.27 6.52
N GLU A 192 10.79 -1.37 6.31
CA GLU A 192 9.65 -1.63 5.40
C GLU A 192 10.08 -1.82 3.95
N GLY A 193 11.10 -1.08 3.50
CA GLY A 193 11.71 -1.28 2.19
C GLY A 193 12.28 -2.70 2.05
N VAL A 194 13.08 -3.15 3.02
CA VAL A 194 13.65 -4.50 3.05
C VAL A 194 12.55 -5.56 3.10
N PHE A 195 11.56 -5.38 3.99
CA PHE A 195 10.44 -6.30 4.12
C PHE A 195 9.65 -6.43 2.80
N THR A 196 9.35 -5.30 2.16
CA THR A 196 8.67 -5.26 0.86
C THR A 196 9.48 -6.00 -0.21
N ALA A 197 10.79 -5.77 -0.28
CA ALA A 197 11.67 -6.44 -1.21
C ALA A 197 11.73 -7.97 -0.96
N MET A 198 11.80 -8.38 0.30
CA MET A 198 11.80 -9.80 0.68
C MET A 198 10.49 -10.48 0.27
N LEU A 199 9.35 -9.85 0.56
CA LEU A 199 8.03 -10.41 0.22
C LEU A 199 7.83 -10.48 -1.30
N VAL A 200 8.20 -9.44 -2.05
CA VAL A 200 8.15 -9.46 -3.51
C VAL A 200 9.09 -10.54 -4.08
N GLY A 201 10.29 -10.69 -3.50
CA GLY A 201 11.22 -11.74 -3.87
C GLY A 201 10.68 -13.15 -3.62
N PHE A 202 9.96 -13.35 -2.51
CA PHE A 202 9.25 -14.57 -2.19
C PHE A 202 8.09 -14.85 -3.17
N LEU A 203 7.20 -13.86 -3.36
CA LEU A 203 6.07 -13.98 -4.28
C LEU A 203 6.52 -14.29 -5.71
N ARG A 204 7.63 -13.70 -6.15
CA ARG A 204 8.23 -14.01 -7.46
C ARG A 204 8.60 -15.48 -7.64
N ARG A 205 8.97 -16.17 -6.55
CA ARG A 205 9.33 -17.60 -6.59
C ARG A 205 8.12 -18.51 -6.50
N VAL A 206 7.13 -18.13 -5.69
CA VAL A 206 6.00 -19.02 -5.34
C VAL A 206 4.79 -18.77 -6.24
N LYS A 207 4.47 -17.51 -6.51
CA LYS A 207 3.32 -17.09 -7.32
C LYS A 207 3.61 -15.80 -8.08
N PRO A 208 4.39 -15.86 -9.18
CA PRO A 208 4.77 -14.67 -9.96
C PRO A 208 3.56 -13.95 -10.56
N GLU A 209 2.42 -14.65 -10.75
CA GLU A 209 1.18 -14.07 -11.27
C GLU A 209 0.66 -12.94 -10.37
N LEU A 210 0.89 -13.02 -9.05
CA LEU A 210 0.46 -11.99 -8.10
C LEU A 210 1.19 -10.65 -8.28
N LEU A 211 2.34 -10.65 -8.96
CA LEU A 211 3.14 -9.45 -9.23
C LEU A 211 2.89 -8.88 -10.63
N GLN A 212 2.04 -9.52 -11.43
CA GLN A 212 1.66 -8.99 -12.74
C GLN A 212 0.81 -7.73 -12.55
N ASP A 213 1.06 -6.74 -13.42
CA ASP A 213 0.27 -5.51 -13.42
C ASP A 213 -1.10 -5.82 -14.03
N PRO A 214 -2.19 -5.76 -13.25
CA PRO A 214 -3.52 -6.08 -13.75
C PRO A 214 -4.02 -5.11 -14.85
N THR A 215 -3.28 -4.03 -15.10
CA THR A 215 -3.58 -3.10 -16.21
C THR A 215 -2.91 -3.50 -17.52
N ARG A 216 -2.06 -4.53 -17.51
CA ARG A 216 -1.44 -5.12 -18.71
C ARG A 216 -2.08 -6.48 -18.95
N SER A 217 -3.07 -6.53 -19.84
CA SER A 217 -3.53 -7.78 -20.43
C SER A 217 -2.35 -8.40 -21.20
N ASP A 218 -1.91 -9.58 -20.79
CA ASP A 218 -1.00 -10.39 -21.58
C ASP A 218 -1.80 -11.01 -22.73
N PRO A 219 -1.57 -10.65 -24.00
CA PRO A 219 -2.29 -11.21 -25.12
C PRO A 219 -2.12 -12.74 -25.25
N SER A 220 -1.08 -13.31 -24.63
CA SER A 220 -0.80 -14.75 -24.65
C SER A 220 -1.70 -15.55 -23.70
N ALA A 221 -2.30 -14.93 -22.69
CA ALA A 221 -3.22 -15.59 -21.76
C ALA A 221 -4.61 -15.86 -22.40
N LEU A 222 -4.90 -15.25 -23.54
CA LEU A 222 -6.16 -15.42 -24.28
C LEU A 222 -6.11 -16.54 -25.34
N GLN A 223 -4.99 -17.26 -25.46
CA GLN A 223 -4.97 -18.42 -26.34
C GLN A 223 -5.64 -19.60 -25.62
N PRO A 224 -6.83 -20.05 -26.08
CA PRO A 224 -7.41 -21.29 -25.56
C PRO A 224 -6.39 -22.41 -25.76
N ALA A 225 -6.19 -23.23 -24.71
CA ALA A 225 -5.30 -24.38 -24.77
C ALA A 225 -5.55 -25.14 -26.07
N SER A 226 -4.56 -25.18 -26.94
CA SER A 226 -4.64 -25.87 -28.23
C SER A 226 -5.15 -27.28 -27.97
N GLN A 227 -6.34 -27.60 -28.53
CA GLN A 227 -6.91 -28.94 -28.47
C GLN A 227 -5.85 -29.95 -28.92
N PRO A 228 -5.66 -31.06 -28.18
CA PRO A 228 -4.71 -32.08 -28.61
C PRO A 228 -5.11 -32.57 -29.99
N SER A 229 -4.22 -32.42 -30.96
CA SER A 229 -4.34 -32.90 -32.33
C SER A 229 -4.84 -34.35 -32.32
N LYS A 230 -6.08 -34.58 -32.79
CA LYS A 230 -6.56 -35.93 -33.09
C LYS A 230 -5.58 -36.53 -34.11
N LYS A 231 -4.72 -37.40 -33.67
CA LYS A 231 -3.99 -38.30 -34.58
C LYS A 231 -4.99 -39.07 -35.40
N SER A 232 -5.06 -38.74 -36.67
CA SER A 232 -5.75 -39.49 -37.70
C SER A 232 -5.07 -40.89 -37.76
N THR A 233 -5.73 -41.88 -37.17
CA THR A 233 -5.43 -43.30 -37.45
C THR A 233 -5.99 -43.62 -38.81
N GLY A 234 -5.17 -43.41 -39.85
CA GLY A 234 -5.44 -43.90 -41.17
C GLY A 234 -5.44 -45.42 -41.16
N GLY A 235 -6.65 -46.01 -41.26
CA GLY A 235 -6.84 -47.43 -41.53
C GLY A 235 -6.24 -47.78 -42.88
N ARG A 236 -5.29 -48.69 -42.90
CA ARG A 236 -4.96 -49.50 -44.08
C ARG A 236 -5.94 -50.68 -44.08
N ALA A 237 -6.85 -50.67 -45.03
CA ALA A 237 -7.52 -51.91 -45.50
C ALA A 237 -6.80 -52.39 -46.76
N ALA A 238 -6.39 -53.62 -46.79
CA ALA A 238 -6.09 -54.45 -47.93
C ALA A 238 -6.81 -55.77 -47.77
#